data_de26d3973df556b0a2ee4299f1e0d20b
#
_entry.id   de26d3973df556b0a2ee4299f1e0d20b
#
_cell.length_a   1.000
_cell.length_b   1.000
_cell.length_c   1.000
_cell.angle_alpha   90.00
_cell.angle_beta   90.00
_cell.angle_gamma   90.00
#
_symmetry.space_group_name_H-M   'P 1'
#
loop_
_entity.id
_entity.type
_entity.pdbx_description
1 polymer ?
#
loop_
_entity_poly.entity_id
_entity_poly.type
_entity_poly.pdbx_seq_one_letter_code
_entity_poly.pdbx_strand_id
1 'polypeptide(L)'
;MSIVQHRSLKSIIKGIWTHSLSILTMFTFPYQVTVACHRLRGVKIGKQSHVARGVILDDRNPDLIEIGKGVAITSGVMILCHQRDLTDYRPGMYAMHCPFKEGRVVIKDGAHIGIGAIIMPGVTIGEGAIIGAGSVVTHDIPPYCVAVGTPAKVIREFKARTQIGLHPESSNWK
;
A
#
# COMPACT_ATOMS: atom_id res chain seq x y z
N MET A 1 -33.57 -7.29 10.95
CA MET A 1 -32.96 -8.22 11.93
C MET A 1 -31.45 -8.00 11.87
N SER A 2 -30.93 -7.32 12.90
CA SER A 2 -29.53 -6.87 12.95
C SER A 2 -28.63 -8.06 13.21
N ILE A 3 -27.78 -8.44 12.26
CA ILE A 3 -26.69 -9.40 12.47
C ILE A 3 -25.58 -8.66 13.22
N VAL A 4 -25.70 -8.62 14.54
CA VAL A 4 -24.58 -8.26 15.41
C VAL A 4 -23.59 -9.42 15.35
N GLN A 5 -22.59 -9.31 14.49
CA GLN A 5 -21.49 -10.25 14.44
C GLN A 5 -20.72 -10.14 15.78
N HIS A 6 -20.88 -11.10 16.67
CA HIS A 6 -20.11 -11.20 17.91
C HIS A 6 -18.63 -11.36 17.57
N ARG A 7 -17.89 -10.27 17.62
CA ARG A 7 -16.43 -10.31 17.50
C ARG A 7 -15.86 -11.06 18.70
N SER A 8 -15.05 -12.09 18.45
CA SER A 8 -14.28 -12.79 19.48
C SER A 8 -13.42 -11.78 20.29
N LEU A 9 -13.27 -12.00 21.60
CA LEU A 9 -12.41 -11.18 22.47
C LEU A 9 -10.98 -11.05 21.89
N LYS A 10 -10.43 -12.14 21.34
CA LYS A 10 -9.13 -12.13 20.65
C LYS A 10 -9.10 -11.16 19.46
N SER A 11 -10.19 -11.09 18.68
CA SER A 11 -10.32 -10.16 17.54
C SER A 11 -10.39 -8.71 18.01
N ILE A 12 -11.05 -8.43 19.13
CA ILE A 12 -11.14 -7.08 19.73
C ILE A 12 -9.76 -6.64 20.20
N ILE A 13 -9.04 -7.50 20.96
CA ILE A 13 -7.70 -7.21 21.47
C ILE A 13 -6.73 -6.99 20.31
N LYS A 14 -6.76 -7.85 19.27
CA LYS A 14 -5.94 -7.66 18.05
C LYS A 14 -6.25 -6.30 17.42
N GLY A 15 -7.52 -5.92 17.31
CA GLY A 15 -7.94 -4.63 16.74
C GLY A 15 -7.42 -3.43 17.52
N ILE A 16 -7.53 -3.44 18.85
CA ILE A 16 -7.00 -2.37 19.71
C ILE A 16 -5.49 -2.25 19.55
N TRP A 17 -4.78 -3.37 19.57
CA TRP A 17 -3.31 -3.40 19.42
C TRP A 17 -2.86 -2.83 18.06
N THR A 18 -3.46 -3.29 16.96
CA THR A 18 -3.11 -2.82 15.62
C THR A 18 -3.41 -1.33 15.45
N HIS A 19 -4.54 -0.87 15.97
CA HIS A 19 -4.93 0.54 15.89
C HIS A 19 -4.01 1.45 16.71
N SER A 20 -3.66 1.05 17.94
CA SER A 20 -2.73 1.82 18.77
C SER A 20 -1.35 1.97 18.12
N LEU A 21 -0.83 0.90 17.50
CA LEU A 21 0.42 0.95 16.76
C LEU A 21 0.31 1.81 15.49
N SER A 22 -0.85 1.82 14.82
CA SER A 22 -1.09 2.68 13.65
C SER A 22 -1.03 4.16 14.04
N ILE A 23 -1.68 4.55 15.13
CA ILE A 23 -1.61 5.94 15.64
C ILE A 23 -0.15 6.32 15.97
N LEU A 24 0.61 5.43 16.59
CA LEU A 24 2.01 5.68 16.92
C LEU A 24 2.85 5.99 15.67
N THR A 25 2.60 5.33 14.53
CA THR A 25 3.34 5.56 13.28
C THR A 25 3.15 6.97 12.71
N MET A 26 2.10 7.68 13.09
CA MET A 26 1.89 9.07 12.66
C MET A 26 2.87 10.05 13.32
N PHE A 27 3.37 9.71 14.51
CA PHE A 27 4.20 10.61 15.33
C PHE A 27 5.66 10.14 15.42
N THR A 28 5.98 8.93 14.94
CA THR A 28 7.32 8.36 15.11
C THR A 28 8.34 8.92 14.14
N PHE A 29 9.50 9.24 14.69
CA PHE A 29 10.73 9.57 13.99
C PHE A 29 11.89 8.98 14.81
N PRO A 30 12.80 8.21 14.23
CA PRO A 30 13.11 7.98 12.81
C PRO A 30 12.25 6.86 12.15
N TYR A 31 12.31 6.78 10.81
CA TYR A 31 11.50 5.87 9.98
C TYR A 31 11.63 4.38 10.34
N GLN A 32 12.75 3.97 10.94
CA GLN A 32 12.96 2.60 11.41
C GLN A 32 11.90 2.18 12.43
N VAL A 33 11.48 3.12 13.30
CA VAL A 33 10.41 2.88 14.30
C VAL A 33 9.08 2.67 13.60
N THR A 34 8.78 3.48 12.57
CA THR A 34 7.56 3.32 11.76
C THR A 34 7.51 1.92 11.12
N VAL A 35 8.59 1.47 10.51
CA VAL A 35 8.69 0.13 9.92
C VAL A 35 8.52 -0.97 10.97
N ALA A 36 9.15 -0.81 12.16
CA ALA A 36 9.01 -1.78 13.25
C ALA A 36 7.57 -1.87 13.75
N CYS A 37 6.88 -0.74 13.95
CA CYS A 37 5.47 -0.70 14.35
C CYS A 37 4.58 -1.42 13.32
N HIS A 38 4.77 -1.18 12.03
CA HIS A 38 4.00 -1.85 11.00
C HIS A 38 4.26 -3.37 10.96
N ARG A 39 5.50 -3.81 11.14
CA ARG A 39 5.83 -5.25 11.26
C ARG A 39 5.15 -5.89 12.47
N LEU A 40 5.13 -5.21 13.62
CA LEU A 40 4.45 -5.69 14.84
C LEU A 40 2.93 -5.81 14.64
N ARG A 41 2.34 -5.01 13.75
CA ARG A 41 0.92 -5.12 13.36
C ARG A 41 0.66 -6.33 12.45
N GLY A 42 1.68 -6.95 11.87
CA GLY A 42 1.56 -8.09 10.96
C GLY A 42 1.88 -7.78 9.50
N VAL A 43 2.23 -6.54 9.15
CA VAL A 43 2.66 -6.19 7.78
C VAL A 43 4.01 -6.83 7.49
N LYS A 44 4.12 -7.50 6.35
CA LYS A 44 5.40 -8.05 5.90
C LYS A 44 6.18 -6.95 5.18
N ILE A 45 7.34 -6.58 5.69
CA ILE A 45 8.19 -5.53 5.10
C ILE A 45 9.61 -6.06 4.95
N GLY A 46 10.13 -6.04 3.72
CA GLY A 46 11.47 -6.46 3.37
C GLY A 46 12.57 -5.55 3.97
N LYS A 47 13.82 -6.00 3.85
CA LYS A 47 14.99 -5.24 4.31
C LYS A 47 15.17 -3.98 3.44
N GLN A 48 15.77 -2.92 4.02
CA GLN A 48 16.10 -1.67 3.34
C GLN A 48 14.88 -0.91 2.76
N SER A 49 13.67 -1.29 3.17
CA SER A 49 12.46 -0.57 2.76
C SER A 49 12.17 0.58 3.71
N HIS A 50 11.72 1.67 3.14
CA HIS A 50 11.40 2.91 3.82
C HIS A 50 9.88 3.14 3.79
N VAL A 51 9.27 3.30 4.95
CA VAL A 51 7.87 3.70 5.09
C VAL A 51 7.85 5.04 5.82
N ALA A 52 7.47 6.09 5.11
CA ALA A 52 7.46 7.44 5.65
C ALA A 52 6.37 7.63 6.71
N ARG A 53 6.49 8.72 7.45
CA ARG A 53 5.47 9.13 8.43
C ARG A 53 4.14 9.46 7.74
N GLY A 54 3.02 9.15 8.39
CA GLY A 54 1.68 9.43 7.86
C GLY A 54 1.23 8.48 6.74
N VAL A 55 1.95 7.39 6.53
CA VAL A 55 1.49 6.29 5.66
C VAL A 55 0.39 5.51 6.40
N ILE A 56 -0.74 5.31 5.75
CA ILE A 56 -1.88 4.56 6.27
C ILE A 56 -1.87 3.17 5.64
N LEU A 57 -1.54 2.16 6.42
CA LEU A 57 -1.66 0.75 6.04
C LEU A 57 -2.90 0.17 6.71
N ASP A 58 -3.69 -0.58 5.96
CA ASP A 58 -4.96 -1.16 6.41
C ASP A 58 -4.90 -1.68 7.85
N ASP A 59 -5.78 -1.16 8.72
CA ASP A 59 -5.80 -1.50 10.14
C ASP A 59 -6.53 -2.82 10.41
N ARG A 60 -7.46 -3.18 9.52
CA ARG A 60 -8.28 -4.39 9.66
C ARG A 60 -7.51 -5.64 9.27
N ASN A 61 -6.75 -5.57 8.17
CA ASN A 61 -6.07 -6.70 7.56
C ASN A 61 -4.59 -6.37 7.25
N PRO A 62 -3.78 -5.98 8.24
CA PRO A 62 -2.38 -5.62 8.01
C PRO A 62 -1.54 -6.80 7.50
N ASP A 63 -1.91 -8.02 7.80
CA ASP A 63 -1.28 -9.27 7.35
C ASP A 63 -1.52 -9.57 5.85
N LEU A 64 -2.44 -8.87 5.20
CA LEU A 64 -2.62 -8.90 3.75
C LEU A 64 -1.69 -7.96 2.99
N ILE A 65 -0.87 -7.14 3.69
CA ILE A 65 0.08 -6.24 3.05
C ILE A 65 1.47 -6.87 3.04
N GLU A 66 2.05 -6.95 1.84
CA GLU A 66 3.38 -7.48 1.60
C GLU A 66 4.23 -6.47 0.84
N ILE A 67 5.30 -5.99 1.45
CA ILE A 67 6.22 -5.00 0.93
C ILE A 67 7.59 -5.66 0.79
N GLY A 68 8.14 -5.66 -0.41
CA GLY A 68 9.42 -6.24 -0.76
C GLY A 68 10.61 -5.50 -0.16
N LYS A 69 11.81 -5.77 -0.68
CA LYS A 69 13.07 -5.15 -0.27
C LYS A 69 13.30 -3.84 -1.01
N GLY A 70 13.95 -2.86 -0.35
CA GLY A 70 14.34 -1.61 -1.00
C GLY A 70 13.16 -0.77 -1.51
N VAL A 71 11.96 -1.00 -1.01
CA VAL A 71 10.75 -0.26 -1.40
C VAL A 71 10.73 1.09 -0.68
N ALA A 72 10.41 2.15 -1.41
CA ALA A 72 10.21 3.49 -0.85
C ALA A 72 8.72 3.86 -0.89
N ILE A 73 8.10 4.00 0.28
CA ILE A 73 6.73 4.49 0.44
C ILE A 73 6.78 5.87 1.08
N THR A 74 6.37 6.87 0.32
CA THR A 74 6.43 8.27 0.76
C THR A 74 5.22 8.67 1.59
N SER A 75 5.25 9.87 2.18
CA SER A 75 4.24 10.34 3.13
C SER A 75 2.81 10.36 2.54
N GLY A 76 1.82 10.09 3.38
CA GLY A 76 0.41 10.18 3.00
C GLY A 76 -0.09 9.08 2.05
N VAL A 77 0.73 8.09 1.73
CA VAL A 77 0.28 6.92 0.95
C VAL A 77 -0.73 6.13 1.76
N MET A 78 -1.78 5.65 1.10
CA MET A 78 -2.78 4.76 1.68
C MET A 78 -2.76 3.40 0.96
N ILE A 79 -2.69 2.31 1.74
CA ILE A 79 -2.78 0.94 1.23
C ILE A 79 -3.97 0.27 1.88
N LEU A 80 -4.96 -0.07 1.06
CA LEU A 80 -6.22 -0.65 1.50
C LEU A 80 -6.26 -2.13 1.10
N CYS A 81 -6.69 -2.99 2.02
CA CYS A 81 -6.85 -4.43 1.77
C CYS A 81 -8.30 -4.88 1.86
N HIS A 82 -9.23 -3.96 2.04
CA HIS A 82 -10.66 -4.25 2.04
C HIS A 82 -11.47 -3.12 1.40
N GLN A 83 -12.61 -3.48 0.84
CA GLN A 83 -13.62 -2.56 0.31
C GLN A 83 -15.00 -3.18 0.44
N ARG A 84 -16.06 -2.39 0.25
CA ARG A 84 -17.40 -2.95 0.15
C ARG A 84 -17.54 -3.77 -1.13
N ASP A 85 -18.10 -4.97 -1.01
CA ASP A 85 -18.52 -5.77 -2.16
C ASP A 85 -19.88 -5.29 -2.64
N LEU A 86 -19.89 -4.66 -3.80
CA LEU A 86 -21.09 -4.09 -4.43
C LEU A 86 -21.64 -4.99 -5.55
N THR A 87 -21.21 -6.24 -5.65
CA THR A 87 -21.63 -7.16 -6.73
C THR A 87 -23.15 -7.30 -6.78
N ASP A 88 -23.81 -7.41 -5.63
CA ASP A 88 -25.25 -7.55 -5.51
C ASP A 88 -25.97 -6.24 -5.10
N TYR A 89 -25.26 -5.11 -5.16
CA TYR A 89 -25.86 -3.82 -4.80
C TYR A 89 -26.94 -3.40 -5.79
N ARG A 90 -28.07 -2.91 -5.28
CA ARG A 90 -29.23 -2.46 -6.07
C ARG A 90 -29.75 -1.12 -5.55
N PRO A 91 -30.43 -0.32 -6.39
CA PRO A 91 -31.13 0.90 -5.94
C PRO A 91 -32.04 0.62 -4.75
N GLY A 92 -32.00 1.50 -3.74
CA GLY A 92 -32.75 1.34 -2.48
C GLY A 92 -31.99 0.59 -1.38
N MET A 93 -30.86 -0.03 -1.66
CA MET A 93 -29.98 -0.63 -0.65
C MET A 93 -29.01 0.40 -0.08
N TYR A 94 -28.59 0.20 1.17
CA TYR A 94 -27.53 0.99 1.77
C TYR A 94 -26.18 0.28 1.60
N ALA A 95 -25.21 0.94 0.95
CA ALA A 95 -23.88 0.38 0.71
C ALA A 95 -23.17 -0.05 2.02
N MET A 96 -23.47 0.61 3.16
CA MET A 96 -22.92 0.24 4.46
C MET A 96 -23.33 -1.17 4.93
N HIS A 97 -24.39 -1.74 4.39
CA HIS A 97 -24.86 -3.09 4.71
C HIS A 97 -24.26 -4.17 3.79
N CYS A 98 -23.59 -3.77 2.70
CA CYS A 98 -22.89 -4.71 1.83
C CYS A 98 -21.71 -5.37 2.58
N PRO A 99 -21.40 -6.64 2.29
CA PRO A 99 -20.26 -7.33 2.89
C PRO A 99 -18.94 -6.65 2.52
N PHE A 100 -17.87 -6.98 3.22
CA PHE A 100 -16.53 -6.59 2.82
C PHE A 100 -15.91 -7.64 1.91
N LYS A 101 -15.27 -7.17 0.84
CA LYS A 101 -14.36 -7.94 0.02
C LYS A 101 -12.93 -7.57 0.39
N GLU A 102 -12.11 -8.58 0.63
CA GLU A 102 -10.72 -8.42 0.98
C GLU A 102 -9.82 -8.74 -0.23
N GLY A 103 -8.67 -8.09 -0.31
CA GLY A 103 -7.68 -8.31 -1.36
C GLY A 103 -6.27 -8.04 -0.85
N ARG A 104 -5.38 -9.02 -1.03
CA ARG A 104 -3.96 -8.86 -0.69
C ARG A 104 -3.32 -7.80 -1.56
N VAL A 105 -2.52 -6.92 -0.96
CA VAL A 105 -1.68 -5.96 -1.69
C VAL A 105 -0.23 -6.39 -1.60
N VAL A 106 0.42 -6.47 -2.76
CA VAL A 106 1.83 -6.86 -2.88
C VAL A 106 2.61 -5.76 -3.58
N ILE A 107 3.63 -5.23 -2.92
CA ILE A 107 4.58 -4.27 -3.50
C ILE A 107 5.92 -4.98 -3.63
N LYS A 108 6.36 -5.20 -4.86
CA LYS A 108 7.60 -5.94 -5.16
C LYS A 108 8.84 -5.09 -4.89
N ASP A 109 10.01 -5.75 -4.93
CA ASP A 109 11.30 -5.17 -4.60
C ASP A 109 11.58 -3.88 -5.41
N GLY A 110 12.20 -2.90 -4.77
CA GLY A 110 12.65 -1.67 -5.41
C GLY A 110 11.55 -0.70 -5.90
N ALA A 111 10.28 -1.01 -5.68
CA ALA A 111 9.20 -0.12 -6.09
C ALA A 111 9.21 1.21 -5.31
N HIS A 112 8.74 2.29 -5.95
CA HIS A 112 8.61 3.62 -5.35
C HIS A 112 7.16 4.10 -5.41
N ILE A 113 6.58 4.43 -4.26
CA ILE A 113 5.20 4.90 -4.15
C ILE A 113 5.21 6.39 -3.81
N GLY A 114 4.74 7.21 -4.75
CA GLY A 114 4.69 8.66 -4.64
C GLY A 114 3.71 9.15 -3.57
N ILE A 115 3.97 10.36 -3.06
CA ILE A 115 3.22 10.99 -1.97
C ILE A 115 1.70 11.00 -2.24
N GLY A 116 0.91 10.63 -1.24
CA GLY A 116 -0.54 10.64 -1.33
C GLY A 116 -1.16 9.63 -2.31
N ALA A 117 -0.39 8.69 -2.85
CA ALA A 117 -0.96 7.64 -3.69
C ALA A 117 -1.84 6.69 -2.87
N ILE A 118 -2.87 6.14 -3.52
CA ILE A 118 -3.80 5.18 -2.93
C ILE A 118 -3.70 3.87 -3.68
N ILE A 119 -3.39 2.78 -2.95
CA ILE A 119 -3.33 1.44 -3.52
C ILE A 119 -4.58 0.68 -3.10
N MET A 120 -5.36 0.21 -4.07
CA MET A 120 -6.63 -0.47 -3.84
C MET A 120 -6.43 -1.95 -3.50
N PRO A 121 -7.43 -2.60 -2.86
CA PRO A 121 -7.36 -4.01 -2.50
C PRO A 121 -7.11 -4.92 -3.72
N GLY A 122 -6.25 -5.92 -3.54
CA GLY A 122 -5.95 -6.93 -4.56
C GLY A 122 -4.85 -6.55 -5.55
N VAL A 123 -4.26 -5.35 -5.44
CA VAL A 123 -3.27 -4.83 -6.39
C VAL A 123 -1.87 -5.37 -6.12
N THR A 124 -1.18 -5.73 -7.20
CA THR A 124 0.26 -6.00 -7.21
C THR A 124 1.01 -4.88 -7.92
N ILE A 125 1.98 -4.27 -7.23
CA ILE A 125 2.94 -3.32 -7.81
C ILE A 125 4.20 -4.10 -8.18
N GLY A 126 4.56 -4.09 -9.45
CA GLY A 126 5.73 -4.80 -9.99
C GLY A 126 7.06 -4.28 -9.47
N GLU A 127 8.10 -5.11 -9.64
CA GLU A 127 9.47 -4.79 -9.25
C GLU A 127 9.95 -3.49 -9.92
N GLY A 128 10.59 -2.60 -9.16
CA GLY A 128 11.11 -1.33 -9.67
C GLY A 128 10.07 -0.39 -10.28
N ALA A 129 8.77 -0.66 -10.10
CA ALA A 129 7.72 0.23 -10.60
C ALA A 129 7.65 1.53 -9.79
N ILE A 130 7.29 2.62 -10.44
CA ILE A 130 7.16 3.95 -9.84
C ILE A 130 5.71 4.40 -9.96
N ILE A 131 5.07 4.64 -8.83
CA ILE A 131 3.74 5.22 -8.76
C ILE A 131 3.87 6.73 -8.52
N GLY A 132 3.28 7.53 -9.39
CA GLY A 132 3.30 8.99 -9.25
C GLY A 132 2.48 9.49 -8.05
N ALA A 133 2.82 10.68 -7.57
CA ALA A 133 2.12 11.33 -6.47
C ALA A 133 0.61 11.48 -6.75
N GLY A 134 -0.24 11.27 -5.73
CA GLY A 134 -1.69 11.41 -5.82
C GLY A 134 -2.40 10.40 -6.71
N SER A 135 -1.72 9.36 -7.19
CA SER A 135 -2.32 8.36 -8.07
C SER A 135 -3.21 7.38 -7.30
N VAL A 136 -4.28 6.90 -7.93
CA VAL A 136 -5.15 5.83 -7.40
C VAL A 136 -4.96 4.57 -8.23
N VAL A 137 -4.28 3.59 -7.66
CA VAL A 137 -3.94 2.33 -8.32
C VAL A 137 -5.04 1.30 -8.08
N THR A 138 -5.78 0.96 -9.13
CA THR A 138 -6.95 0.06 -9.10
C THR A 138 -6.67 -1.29 -9.78
N HIS A 139 -5.55 -1.44 -10.47
CA HIS A 139 -5.14 -2.64 -11.18
C HIS A 139 -3.64 -2.87 -11.00
N ASP A 140 -3.19 -4.08 -11.26
CA ASP A 140 -1.78 -4.44 -11.19
C ASP A 140 -0.93 -3.55 -12.08
N ILE A 141 0.25 -3.20 -11.57
CA ILE A 141 1.23 -2.39 -12.30
C ILE A 141 2.42 -3.27 -12.68
N PRO A 142 2.78 -3.33 -13.97
CA PRO A 142 3.93 -4.10 -14.44
C PRO A 142 5.26 -3.66 -13.80
N PRO A 143 6.28 -4.52 -13.80
CA PRO A 143 7.61 -4.14 -13.31
C PRO A 143 8.24 -3.06 -14.20
N TYR A 144 9.15 -2.29 -13.60
CA TYR A 144 10.00 -1.30 -14.29
C TYR A 144 9.22 -0.30 -15.15
N CYS A 145 8.12 0.23 -14.63
CA CYS A 145 7.33 1.25 -15.31
C CYS A 145 6.98 2.43 -14.41
N VAL A 146 6.48 3.50 -15.00
CA VAL A 146 5.89 4.64 -14.29
C VAL A 146 4.39 4.62 -14.55
N ALA A 147 3.59 4.64 -13.48
CA ALA A 147 2.13 4.74 -13.56
C ALA A 147 1.65 5.95 -12.76
N VAL A 148 0.73 6.72 -13.35
CA VAL A 148 0.21 7.96 -12.77
C VAL A 148 -1.29 8.11 -13.05
N GLY A 149 -1.96 8.91 -12.23
CA GLY A 149 -3.35 9.35 -12.46
C GLY A 149 -4.40 8.62 -11.62
N THR A 150 -5.67 8.92 -11.87
CA THR A 150 -6.84 8.38 -11.18
C THR A 150 -7.89 7.98 -12.21
N PRO A 151 -8.02 6.69 -12.56
CA PRO A 151 -7.16 5.57 -12.15
C PRO A 151 -5.75 5.66 -12.74
N ALA A 152 -4.77 5.08 -12.05
CA ALA A 152 -3.37 5.07 -12.49
C ALA A 152 -3.22 4.26 -13.79
N LYS A 153 -2.47 4.85 -14.74
CA LYS A 153 -2.14 4.21 -16.01
C LYS A 153 -0.64 4.27 -16.24
N VAL A 154 -0.09 3.22 -16.83
CA VAL A 154 1.31 3.20 -17.25
C VAL A 154 1.53 4.25 -18.32
N ILE A 155 2.46 5.18 -18.08
CA ILE A 155 2.84 6.25 -19.02
C ILE A 155 4.25 6.05 -19.57
N ARG A 156 5.04 5.17 -18.94
CA ARG A 156 6.42 4.89 -19.35
C ARG A 156 6.83 3.49 -18.89
N GLU A 157 7.57 2.79 -19.73
CA GLU A 157 8.21 1.51 -19.42
C GLU A 157 9.73 1.65 -19.57
N PHE A 158 10.48 1.07 -18.64
CA PHE A 158 11.92 0.99 -18.70
C PHE A 158 12.33 -0.39 -19.23
N LYS A 159 12.93 -0.43 -20.39
CA LYS A 159 13.54 -1.66 -20.93
C LYS A 159 14.85 -1.94 -20.19
N ALA A 160 15.15 -3.22 -19.94
CA ALA A 160 16.46 -3.60 -19.42
C ALA A 160 17.54 -2.98 -20.32
N ARG A 161 18.46 -2.21 -19.73
CA ARG A 161 19.63 -1.72 -20.46
C ARG A 161 20.47 -2.95 -20.80
N THR A 162 20.52 -3.32 -22.08
CA THR A 162 21.60 -4.16 -22.59
C THR A 162 22.89 -3.48 -22.18
N GLN A 163 23.81 -4.20 -21.53
CA GLN A 163 25.04 -3.66 -20.92
C GLN A 163 25.76 -2.73 -21.90
N ILE A 164 25.63 -1.43 -21.69
CA ILE A 164 26.52 -0.41 -22.25
C ILE A 164 27.06 0.35 -21.04
N GLY A 165 28.39 0.32 -20.91
CA GLY A 165 29.25 0.82 -19.85
C GLY A 165 28.68 1.84 -18.87
N LEU A 166 28.94 1.58 -17.61
CA LEU A 166 28.80 2.51 -16.52
C LEU A 166 29.62 3.78 -16.80
N HIS A 167 28.97 4.85 -17.24
CA HIS A 167 29.47 6.19 -17.04
C HIS A 167 28.52 6.92 -16.11
N PRO A 168 28.96 7.26 -14.90
CA PRO A 168 28.21 8.18 -14.05
C PRO A 168 28.60 9.59 -14.51
N GLU A 169 27.89 10.14 -15.48
CA GLU A 169 28.06 11.58 -15.77
C GLU A 169 26.77 12.33 -15.47
N SER A 170 26.95 13.13 -14.42
CA SER A 170 26.38 14.45 -14.15
C SER A 170 24.87 14.66 -14.26
N SER A 171 24.29 14.75 -13.09
CA SER A 171 23.15 15.60 -12.75
C SER A 171 23.23 17.00 -13.39
N ASN A 172 22.57 17.22 -14.50
CA ASN A 172 22.15 18.55 -14.92
C ASN A 172 20.62 18.62 -14.86
N TRP A 173 20.13 18.93 -13.67
CA TRP A 173 18.78 19.44 -13.50
C TRP A 173 18.83 20.95 -13.71
N LYS A 174 18.38 21.43 -14.87
CA LYS A 174 17.96 22.81 -15.06
C LYS A 174 16.46 22.89 -15.00
#